data_89807bfec3bdb25fc3981ad210781f57
#
_entry.id   89807bfec3bdb25fc3981ad210781f57
#
_cell.length_a   1.000
_cell.length_b   1.000
_cell.length_c   1.000
_cell.angle_alpha   90.00
_cell.angle_beta   90.00
_cell.angle_gamma   90.00
#
_symmetry.space_group_name_H-M   'P 1'
#
loop_
_entity.id
_entity.type
_entity.pdbx_description
1 polymer ?
#
loop_
_entity_poly.entity_id
_entity_poly.type
_entity_poly.pdbx_seq_one_letter_code
_entity_poly.pdbx_strand_id
1 'polypeptide(L)'
;ILAAGGPENIVCTVKEPTRETSAKMVNDPSVRMLVATGGPGVVKMLLSSGKKAIGAGAGNPPVVVDDTADIPKAAKDIIDGCTFDNNLPCIAEKECFVMKNVAYELIQNMLKNGAYLINAAQVKQLEDVVLVWSKPKKEGEQPKRVINKDWVGRDAKKILAQIGINVGDDIRCIICETEFSQAFVQTELMMPI
;
A
#
# COMPACT_ATOMS: atom_id res chain seq x y z
N ILE A 1 16.78 6.38 26.38
CA ILE A 1 16.97 7.85 26.44
C ILE A 1 17.61 8.22 27.76
N LEU A 2 17.01 7.93 28.93
CA LEU A 2 17.57 8.23 30.26
C LEU A 2 18.95 7.61 30.45
N ALA A 3 19.13 6.33 30.13
CA ALA A 3 20.42 5.63 30.23
C ALA A 3 21.54 6.25 29.35
N ALA A 4 21.17 7.00 28.34
CA ALA A 4 22.09 7.75 27.46
C ALA A 4 22.22 9.24 27.88
N GLY A 5 21.75 9.61 29.06
CA GLY A 5 21.83 10.98 29.58
C GLY A 5 20.78 11.94 29.00
N GLY A 6 19.75 11.45 28.33
CA GLY A 6 18.65 12.27 27.82
C GLY A 6 17.69 12.70 28.95
N PRO A 7 16.98 13.84 28.79
CA PRO A 7 16.02 14.31 29.79
C PRO A 7 14.80 13.41 29.91
N GLU A 8 14.13 13.49 31.06
CA GLU A 8 12.81 12.87 31.24
C GLU A 8 11.76 13.46 30.35
N ASN A 9 10.75 12.67 30.02
CA ASN A 9 9.58 13.08 29.24
C ASN A 9 9.88 13.62 27.81
N ILE A 10 11.05 13.31 27.26
CA ILE A 10 11.39 13.70 25.87
C ILE A 10 10.57 12.92 24.82
N VAL A 11 10.11 11.73 25.17
CA VAL A 11 9.15 10.93 24.38
C VAL A 11 8.00 10.53 25.30
N CYS A 12 6.80 10.96 24.93
CA CYS A 12 5.58 10.68 25.68
C CYS A 12 4.51 10.09 24.78
N THR A 13 3.58 9.36 25.36
CA THR A 13 2.40 8.84 24.67
C THR A 13 1.17 9.01 25.55
N VAL A 14 0.01 9.03 24.91
CA VAL A 14 -1.29 9.03 25.60
C VAL A 14 -1.61 7.61 26.04
N LYS A 15 -1.95 7.41 27.30
CA LYS A 15 -2.27 6.09 27.86
C LYS A 15 -3.46 5.43 27.15
N GLU A 16 -4.50 6.21 26.89
CA GLU A 16 -5.72 5.74 26.23
C GLU A 16 -6.00 6.63 25.00
N PRO A 17 -5.48 6.24 23.82
CA PRO A 17 -5.64 7.05 22.61
C PRO A 17 -7.08 6.97 22.10
N THR A 18 -7.72 8.12 21.92
CA THR A 18 -9.06 8.27 21.34
C THR A 18 -9.04 9.35 20.27
N ARG A 19 -10.13 9.45 19.49
CA ARG A 19 -10.29 10.56 18.53
C ARG A 19 -10.33 11.92 19.23
N GLU A 20 -10.90 11.96 20.43
CA GLU A 20 -10.98 13.17 21.25
C GLU A 20 -9.60 13.61 21.75
N THR A 21 -8.80 12.67 22.30
CA THR A 21 -7.42 12.98 22.73
C THR A 21 -6.56 13.42 21.55
N SER A 22 -6.71 12.80 20.38
CA SER A 22 -6.03 13.24 19.16
C SER A 22 -6.42 14.66 18.75
N ALA A 23 -7.70 14.99 18.80
CA ALA A 23 -8.17 16.33 18.49
C ALA A 23 -7.66 17.38 19.51
N LYS A 24 -7.59 17.03 20.79
CA LYS A 24 -6.99 17.90 21.82
C LYS A 24 -5.52 18.15 21.54
N MET A 25 -4.73 17.12 21.22
CA MET A 25 -3.31 17.27 20.86
C MET A 25 -3.12 18.16 19.62
N VAL A 26 -3.92 17.95 18.58
CA VAL A 26 -3.85 18.75 17.35
C VAL A 26 -4.11 20.23 17.62
N ASN A 27 -5.03 20.55 18.52
CA ASN A 27 -5.43 21.93 18.81
C ASN A 27 -4.63 22.58 19.95
N ASP A 28 -3.85 21.83 20.74
CA ASP A 28 -3.10 22.37 21.85
C ASP A 28 -2.03 23.38 21.39
N PRO A 29 -2.01 24.61 21.90
CA PRO A 29 -1.08 25.64 21.45
C PRO A 29 0.39 25.33 21.75
N SER A 30 0.69 24.43 22.69
CA SER A 30 2.06 23.99 23.00
C SER A 30 2.64 23.04 21.95
N VAL A 31 1.77 22.38 21.15
CA VAL A 31 2.17 21.52 20.05
C VAL A 31 2.49 22.38 18.82
N ARG A 32 3.75 22.51 18.49
CA ARG A 32 4.24 23.38 17.40
C ARG A 32 4.22 22.75 16.03
N MET A 33 4.37 21.42 15.96
CA MET A 33 4.45 20.68 14.70
C MET A 33 3.68 19.38 14.83
N LEU A 34 2.95 19.06 13.76
CA LEU A 34 2.18 17.83 13.65
C LEU A 34 2.78 16.93 12.58
N VAL A 35 2.93 15.65 12.88
CA VAL A 35 3.34 14.63 11.90
C VAL A 35 2.36 13.48 12.00
N ALA A 36 1.76 13.08 10.89
CA ALA A 36 0.88 11.93 10.86
C ALA A 36 1.02 11.13 9.57
N THR A 37 1.00 9.83 9.74
CA THR A 37 0.81 8.86 8.68
C THR A 37 -0.54 8.18 8.91
N GLY A 38 -1.37 8.09 7.87
CA GLY A 38 -2.67 7.44 8.01
C GLY A 38 -3.65 7.75 6.89
N GLY A 39 -4.89 7.34 7.07
CA GLY A 39 -5.93 7.55 6.08
C GLY A 39 -6.26 9.02 5.80
N PRO A 40 -6.94 9.31 4.66
CA PRO A 40 -7.19 10.68 4.19
C PRO A 40 -7.84 11.61 5.22
N GLY A 41 -8.68 11.06 6.10
CA GLY A 41 -9.36 11.85 7.15
C GLY A 41 -8.41 12.41 8.20
N VAL A 42 -7.42 11.61 8.62
CA VAL A 42 -6.40 12.04 9.60
C VAL A 42 -5.48 13.08 8.98
N VAL A 43 -4.99 12.83 7.78
CA VAL A 43 -4.12 13.76 7.05
C VAL A 43 -4.83 15.10 6.82
N LYS A 44 -6.09 15.06 6.37
CA LYS A 44 -6.88 16.28 6.18
C LYS A 44 -7.08 17.06 7.48
N MET A 45 -7.36 16.38 8.58
CA MET A 45 -7.50 17.01 9.90
C MET A 45 -6.22 17.76 10.30
N LEU A 46 -5.06 17.12 10.15
CA LEU A 46 -3.77 17.74 10.46
C LEU A 46 -3.47 18.96 9.58
N LEU A 47 -3.60 18.79 8.26
CA LEU A 47 -3.31 19.86 7.29
C LEU A 47 -4.27 21.07 7.45
N SER A 48 -5.48 20.83 7.96
CA SER A 48 -6.47 21.88 8.23
C SER A 48 -6.34 22.53 9.62
N SER A 49 -5.37 22.11 10.45
CA SER A 49 -5.20 22.60 11.83
C SER A 49 -4.68 24.03 11.94
N GLY A 50 -4.16 24.60 10.84
CA GLY A 50 -3.46 25.90 10.85
C GLY A 50 -2.04 25.85 11.42
N LYS A 51 -1.55 24.68 11.85
CA LYS A 51 -0.20 24.46 12.35
C LYS A 51 0.73 23.94 11.28
N LYS A 52 2.04 24.00 11.54
CA LYS A 52 3.03 23.29 10.72
C LYS A 52 2.74 21.79 10.78
N ALA A 53 2.39 21.19 9.66
CA ALA A 53 2.01 19.78 9.59
C ALA A 53 2.70 19.05 8.43
N ILE A 54 3.11 17.80 8.70
CA ILE A 54 3.56 16.84 7.70
C ILE A 54 2.56 15.68 7.73
N GLY A 55 1.85 15.49 6.63
CA GLY A 55 0.86 14.42 6.49
C GLY A 55 1.25 13.47 5.36
N ALA A 56 1.31 12.17 5.66
CA ALA A 56 1.48 11.11 4.67
C ALA A 56 0.20 10.27 4.61
N GLY A 57 -0.42 10.23 3.43
CA GLY A 57 -1.64 9.46 3.17
C GLY A 57 -1.35 8.14 2.45
N ALA A 58 -2.41 7.55 1.91
CA ALA A 58 -2.33 6.39 1.03
C ALA A 58 -1.49 6.71 -0.22
N GLY A 59 -0.74 5.73 -0.68
CA GLY A 59 0.08 5.86 -1.87
C GLY A 59 0.40 4.51 -2.48
N ASN A 60 0.67 4.52 -3.78
CA ASN A 60 1.18 3.38 -4.52
C ASN A 60 2.56 3.76 -5.07
N PRO A 61 3.66 3.42 -4.35
CA PRO A 61 5.01 3.75 -4.79
C PRO A 61 5.36 3.10 -6.14
N PRO A 62 5.66 3.90 -7.18
CA PRO A 62 6.01 3.38 -8.49
C PRO A 62 7.48 3.00 -8.58
N VAL A 63 7.78 1.99 -9.40
CA VAL A 63 9.11 1.67 -9.89
C VAL A 63 9.17 1.91 -11.39
N VAL A 64 10.27 2.48 -11.87
CA VAL A 64 10.51 2.67 -13.30
C VAL A 64 11.70 1.81 -13.70
N VAL A 65 11.49 0.95 -14.71
CA VAL A 65 12.54 0.08 -15.27
C VAL A 65 12.75 0.46 -16.73
N ASP A 66 13.90 0.99 -17.05
CA ASP A 66 14.32 1.31 -18.40
C ASP A 66 15.28 0.25 -18.97
N ASP A 67 15.74 0.46 -20.20
CA ASP A 67 16.62 -0.47 -20.92
C ASP A 67 18.10 -0.40 -20.48
N THR A 68 18.44 0.46 -19.53
CA THR A 68 19.75 0.51 -18.91
C THR A 68 19.84 -0.31 -17.62
N ALA A 69 18.71 -0.82 -17.14
CA ALA A 69 18.64 -1.58 -15.90
C ALA A 69 19.22 -2.99 -16.04
N ASP A 70 19.82 -3.50 -14.98
CA ASP A 70 20.08 -4.95 -14.81
C ASP A 70 18.73 -5.63 -14.54
N ILE A 71 18.10 -6.16 -15.60
CA ILE A 71 16.74 -6.69 -15.54
C ILE A 71 16.57 -7.85 -14.56
N PRO A 72 17.47 -8.87 -14.50
CA PRO A 72 17.38 -9.93 -13.50
C PRO A 72 17.43 -9.40 -12.06
N LYS A 73 18.33 -8.45 -11.79
CA LYS A 73 18.45 -7.80 -10.49
C LYS A 73 17.20 -6.96 -10.16
N ALA A 74 16.75 -6.14 -11.10
CA ALA A 74 15.55 -5.30 -10.93
C ALA A 74 14.32 -6.15 -10.60
N ALA A 75 14.09 -7.24 -11.33
CA ALA A 75 12.99 -8.17 -11.07
C ALA A 75 13.03 -8.73 -9.64
N LYS A 76 14.22 -9.17 -9.20
CA LYS A 76 14.41 -9.70 -7.84
C LYS A 76 14.14 -8.63 -6.79
N ASP A 77 14.73 -7.46 -6.94
CA ASP A 77 14.62 -6.36 -5.97
C ASP A 77 13.16 -5.87 -5.86
N ILE A 78 12.44 -5.75 -6.98
CA ILE A 78 11.02 -5.38 -6.99
C ILE A 78 10.18 -6.43 -6.26
N ILE A 79 10.38 -7.73 -6.54
CA ILE A 79 9.63 -8.79 -5.85
C ILE A 79 9.96 -8.81 -4.36
N ASP A 80 11.22 -8.65 -3.97
CA ASP A 80 11.61 -8.60 -2.56
C ASP A 80 11.00 -7.39 -1.83
N GLY A 81 10.99 -6.22 -2.47
CA GLY A 81 10.39 -5.00 -1.91
C GLY A 81 8.87 -5.07 -1.83
N CYS A 82 8.19 -5.43 -2.93
CA CYS A 82 6.73 -5.48 -2.96
C CYS A 82 6.14 -6.62 -2.12
N THR A 83 6.92 -7.64 -1.76
CA THR A 83 6.47 -8.73 -0.89
C THR A 83 6.91 -8.59 0.56
N PHE A 84 7.68 -7.55 0.88
CA PHE A 84 8.06 -7.29 2.26
C PHE A 84 6.81 -7.10 3.13
N ASP A 85 6.69 -7.94 4.16
CA ASP A 85 5.54 -8.00 5.06
C ASP A 85 4.19 -8.02 4.30
N ASN A 86 4.10 -8.82 3.23
CA ASN A 86 2.93 -8.95 2.35
C ASN A 86 2.40 -7.60 1.82
N ASN A 87 3.29 -6.68 1.50
CA ASN A 87 2.98 -5.33 1.01
C ASN A 87 2.18 -4.45 2.00
N LEU A 88 2.29 -4.71 3.30
CA LEU A 88 1.69 -3.87 4.32
C LEU A 88 2.32 -2.47 4.43
N PRO A 89 3.67 -2.32 4.32
CA PRO A 89 4.29 -1.01 4.38
C PRO A 89 3.86 -0.12 3.21
N CYS A 90 3.47 1.12 3.52
CA CYS A 90 3.07 2.10 2.51
C CYS A 90 4.20 2.54 1.57
N ILE A 91 5.44 2.15 1.86
CA ILE A 91 6.65 2.41 1.06
C ILE A 91 7.02 1.26 0.12
N ALA A 92 6.36 0.09 0.24
CA ALA A 92 6.61 -1.04 -0.63
C ALA A 92 6.14 -0.75 -2.06
N GLU A 93 6.89 -1.24 -3.05
CA GLU A 93 6.57 -1.06 -4.46
C GLU A 93 5.20 -1.68 -4.79
N LYS A 94 4.42 -0.97 -5.58
CA LYS A 94 3.06 -1.41 -5.96
C LYS A 94 2.83 -1.39 -7.46
N GLU A 95 3.48 -0.50 -8.17
CA GLU A 95 3.36 -0.36 -9.61
C GLU A 95 4.74 -0.38 -10.27
N CYS A 96 4.83 -1.08 -11.39
CA CYS A 96 6.04 -1.11 -12.19
C CYS A 96 5.78 -0.56 -13.59
N PHE A 97 6.38 0.59 -13.88
CA PHE A 97 6.40 1.15 -15.23
C PHE A 97 7.66 0.66 -15.93
N VAL A 98 7.49 -0.10 -16.99
CA VAL A 98 8.60 -0.73 -17.69
C VAL A 98 8.61 -0.36 -19.17
N MET A 99 9.78 -0.11 -19.74
CA MET A 99 9.92 0.11 -21.18
C MET A 99 9.59 -1.17 -21.95
N LYS A 100 8.86 -1.01 -23.06
CA LYS A 100 8.30 -2.12 -23.84
C LYS A 100 9.35 -3.15 -24.29
N ASN A 101 10.55 -2.70 -24.63
CA ASN A 101 11.63 -3.55 -25.12
C ASN A 101 12.22 -4.49 -24.06
N VAL A 102 12.06 -4.20 -22.77
CA VAL A 102 12.56 -5.01 -21.64
C VAL A 102 11.44 -5.63 -20.80
N ALA A 103 10.17 -5.31 -21.07
CA ALA A 103 9.02 -5.75 -20.28
C ALA A 103 8.89 -7.28 -20.20
N TYR A 104 9.05 -7.96 -21.33
CA TYR A 104 8.96 -9.43 -21.36
C TYR A 104 10.05 -10.08 -20.48
N GLU A 105 11.29 -9.61 -20.61
CA GLU A 105 12.41 -10.13 -19.82
C GLU A 105 12.19 -9.87 -18.32
N LEU A 106 11.70 -8.68 -17.95
CA LEU A 106 11.37 -8.35 -16.57
C LEU A 106 10.33 -9.31 -16.01
N ILE A 107 9.21 -9.52 -16.70
CA ILE A 107 8.15 -10.44 -16.28
C ILE A 107 8.71 -11.85 -16.08
N GLN A 108 9.48 -12.38 -17.06
CA GLN A 108 10.07 -13.73 -16.94
C GLN A 108 10.98 -13.87 -15.71
N ASN A 109 11.74 -12.82 -15.37
CA ASN A 109 12.57 -12.83 -14.17
C ASN A 109 11.75 -12.64 -12.88
N MET A 110 10.67 -11.86 -12.89
CA MET A 110 9.73 -11.77 -11.77
C MET A 110 9.08 -13.12 -11.45
N LEU A 111 8.66 -13.88 -12.49
CA LEU A 111 8.10 -15.22 -12.31
C LEU A 111 9.10 -16.19 -11.64
N LYS A 112 10.39 -16.13 -12.01
CA LYS A 112 11.46 -16.91 -11.36
C LYS A 112 11.68 -16.54 -9.90
N ASN A 113 11.30 -15.32 -9.50
CA ASN A 113 11.46 -14.81 -8.14
C ASN A 113 10.17 -14.92 -7.30
N GLY A 114 9.20 -15.71 -7.75
CA GLY A 114 7.98 -16.00 -6.97
C GLY A 114 6.77 -15.10 -7.30
N ALA A 115 6.78 -14.44 -8.45
CA ALA A 115 5.58 -13.81 -8.96
C ALA A 115 4.67 -14.80 -9.67
N TYR A 116 3.36 -14.56 -9.63
CA TYR A 116 2.36 -15.26 -10.42
C TYR A 116 1.63 -14.25 -11.33
N LEU A 117 1.73 -14.46 -12.64
CA LEU A 117 1.08 -13.58 -13.62
C LEU A 117 -0.37 -14.00 -13.85
N ILE A 118 -1.30 -13.09 -13.60
CA ILE A 118 -2.73 -13.29 -13.89
C ILE A 118 -3.14 -12.55 -15.17
N ASN A 119 -4.12 -13.10 -15.86
CA ASN A 119 -4.69 -12.52 -17.06
C ASN A 119 -5.86 -11.55 -16.76
N ALA A 120 -6.35 -10.82 -17.77
CA ALA A 120 -7.41 -9.83 -17.61
C ALA A 120 -8.72 -10.38 -17.04
N ALA A 121 -9.09 -11.62 -17.33
CA ALA A 121 -10.29 -12.25 -16.77
C ALA A 121 -10.10 -12.53 -15.26
N GLN A 122 -8.91 -13.00 -14.87
CA GLN A 122 -8.53 -13.25 -13.48
C GLN A 122 -8.41 -11.95 -12.69
N VAL A 123 -7.88 -10.87 -13.30
CA VAL A 123 -7.87 -9.52 -12.69
C VAL A 123 -9.29 -9.12 -12.30
N LYS A 124 -10.26 -9.26 -13.20
CA LYS A 124 -11.66 -8.91 -12.93
C LYS A 124 -12.27 -9.75 -11.80
N GLN A 125 -11.98 -11.05 -11.77
CA GLN A 125 -12.43 -11.93 -10.67
C GLN A 125 -11.79 -11.50 -9.34
N LEU A 126 -10.50 -11.17 -9.35
CA LEU A 126 -9.77 -10.79 -8.17
C LEU A 126 -10.21 -9.42 -7.62
N GLU A 127 -10.58 -8.48 -8.50
CA GLU A 127 -11.19 -7.22 -8.08
C GLU A 127 -12.39 -7.41 -7.16
N ASP A 128 -13.26 -8.37 -7.45
CA ASP A 128 -14.47 -8.64 -6.66
C ASP A 128 -14.16 -9.31 -5.31
N VAL A 129 -12.98 -9.88 -5.15
CA VAL A 129 -12.47 -10.42 -3.89
C VAL A 129 -11.83 -9.33 -3.04
N VAL A 130 -10.89 -8.56 -3.62
CA VAL A 130 -10.03 -7.66 -2.85
C VAL A 130 -10.57 -6.24 -2.73
N LEU A 131 -11.59 -5.89 -3.51
CA LEU A 131 -12.26 -4.59 -3.44
C LEU A 131 -13.75 -4.76 -3.15
N VAL A 132 -14.27 -3.88 -2.31
CA VAL A 132 -15.69 -3.81 -1.98
C VAL A 132 -16.25 -2.42 -2.33
N TRP A 133 -17.57 -2.33 -2.50
CA TRP A 133 -18.22 -1.04 -2.67
C TRP A 133 -18.34 -0.32 -1.32
N SER A 134 -17.87 0.91 -1.27
CA SER A 134 -18.05 1.76 -0.08
C SER A 134 -19.53 2.09 0.13
N LYS A 135 -19.94 2.22 1.39
CA LYS A 135 -21.24 2.80 1.70
C LYS A 135 -21.14 4.33 1.52
N PRO A 136 -22.11 4.98 0.82
CA PRO A 136 -22.19 6.42 0.77
C PRO A 136 -22.22 7.01 2.18
N LYS A 137 -21.43 8.04 2.44
CA LYS A 137 -21.38 8.74 3.73
C LYS A 137 -22.28 9.96 3.76
N LYS A 138 -22.69 10.43 2.59
CA LYS A 138 -23.57 11.59 2.40
C LYS A 138 -24.60 11.29 1.32
N GLU A 139 -25.74 11.94 1.40
CA GLU A 139 -26.76 11.88 0.35
C GLU A 139 -26.18 12.40 -0.98
N GLY A 140 -26.40 11.64 -2.07
CA GLY A 140 -25.84 11.92 -3.40
C GLY A 140 -24.40 11.46 -3.65
N GLU A 141 -23.69 10.94 -2.65
CA GLU A 141 -22.35 10.38 -2.86
C GLU A 141 -22.45 9.03 -3.57
N GLN A 142 -21.72 8.87 -4.67
CA GLN A 142 -21.66 7.59 -5.37
C GLN A 142 -20.75 6.60 -4.62
N PRO A 143 -21.12 5.31 -4.55
CA PRO A 143 -20.25 4.27 -4.04
C PRO A 143 -18.93 4.21 -4.83
N LYS A 144 -17.84 3.97 -4.12
CA LYS A 144 -16.50 3.79 -4.72
C LYS A 144 -15.97 2.42 -4.37
N ARG A 145 -15.14 1.86 -5.25
CA ARG A 145 -14.35 0.67 -4.92
C ARG A 145 -13.32 1.05 -3.88
N VAL A 146 -13.26 0.31 -2.80
CA VAL A 146 -12.31 0.48 -1.69
C VAL A 146 -11.76 -0.87 -1.29
N ILE A 147 -10.61 -0.90 -0.65
CA ILE A 147 -9.97 -2.12 -0.21
C ILE A 147 -10.89 -2.96 0.69
N ASN A 148 -10.94 -4.25 0.42
CA ASN A 148 -11.51 -5.24 1.32
C ASN A 148 -10.49 -5.58 2.42
N LYS A 149 -10.74 -5.13 3.63
CA LYS A 149 -9.81 -5.25 4.75
C LYS A 149 -9.50 -6.69 5.16
N ASP A 150 -10.34 -7.64 4.79
CA ASP A 150 -10.14 -9.06 5.12
C ASP A 150 -8.93 -9.66 4.40
N TRP A 151 -8.50 -9.00 3.32
CA TRP A 151 -7.37 -9.45 2.48
C TRP A 151 -6.08 -8.66 2.71
N VAL A 152 -6.11 -7.59 3.49
CA VAL A 152 -4.91 -6.81 3.83
C VAL A 152 -3.89 -7.70 4.53
N GLY A 153 -2.65 -7.71 4.01
CA GLY A 153 -1.53 -8.48 4.55
C GLY A 153 -1.64 -10.01 4.38
N ARG A 154 -2.58 -10.50 3.57
CA ARG A 154 -2.70 -11.94 3.30
C ARG A 154 -1.72 -12.40 2.25
N ASP A 155 -1.29 -13.66 2.34
CA ASP A 155 -0.37 -14.28 1.40
C ASP A 155 -0.97 -14.36 -0.01
N ALA A 156 -0.17 -14.18 -1.05
CA ALA A 156 -0.59 -14.27 -2.45
C ALA A 156 -1.35 -15.57 -2.76
N LYS A 157 -0.88 -16.71 -2.23
CA LYS A 157 -1.55 -18.01 -2.42
C LYS A 157 -2.98 -18.05 -1.89
N LYS A 158 -3.27 -17.38 -0.76
CA LYS A 158 -4.60 -17.32 -0.17
C LYS A 158 -5.54 -16.46 -1.00
N ILE A 159 -4.99 -15.39 -1.57
CA ILE A 159 -5.73 -14.48 -2.45
C ILE A 159 -6.05 -15.19 -3.78
N LEU A 160 -5.06 -15.85 -4.40
CA LEU A 160 -5.25 -16.63 -5.65
C LEU A 160 -6.25 -17.77 -5.49
N ALA A 161 -6.29 -18.43 -4.34
CA ALA A 161 -7.25 -19.50 -4.06
C ALA A 161 -8.72 -19.04 -4.16
N GLN A 162 -9.00 -17.76 -3.95
CA GLN A 162 -10.38 -17.21 -4.06
C GLN A 162 -10.89 -17.20 -5.50
N ILE A 163 -10.01 -17.23 -6.47
CA ILE A 163 -10.36 -17.32 -7.89
C ILE A 163 -10.02 -18.70 -8.48
N GLY A 164 -9.88 -19.71 -7.62
CA GLY A 164 -9.68 -21.12 -8.02
C GLY A 164 -8.25 -21.47 -8.43
N ILE A 165 -7.27 -20.59 -8.16
CA ILE A 165 -5.86 -20.82 -8.49
C ILE A 165 -5.12 -21.29 -7.24
N ASN A 166 -4.64 -22.55 -7.25
CA ASN A 166 -3.90 -23.15 -6.16
C ASN A 166 -2.41 -23.18 -6.49
N VAL A 167 -1.59 -22.53 -5.69
CA VAL A 167 -0.14 -22.40 -5.85
C VAL A 167 0.60 -22.79 -4.56
N GLY A 168 1.90 -23.03 -4.67
CA GLY A 168 2.78 -23.32 -3.52
C GLY A 168 3.15 -22.07 -2.71
N ASP A 169 3.94 -22.29 -1.66
CA ASP A 169 4.49 -21.24 -0.80
C ASP A 169 5.62 -20.45 -1.46
N ASP A 170 6.10 -20.90 -2.59
CA ASP A 170 7.09 -20.23 -3.43
C ASP A 170 6.49 -19.01 -4.17
N ILE A 171 5.17 -18.93 -4.30
CA ILE A 171 4.50 -17.77 -4.88
C ILE A 171 4.29 -16.70 -3.81
N ARG A 172 4.98 -15.58 -3.99
CA ARG A 172 5.06 -14.46 -3.06
C ARG A 172 4.23 -13.26 -3.47
N CYS A 173 4.04 -13.05 -4.78
CA CYS A 173 3.40 -11.88 -5.36
C CYS A 173 2.50 -12.26 -6.54
N ILE A 174 1.43 -11.51 -6.72
CA ILE A 174 0.56 -11.57 -7.90
C ILE A 174 0.90 -10.37 -8.77
N ILE A 175 1.15 -10.59 -10.05
CA ILE A 175 1.38 -9.51 -11.00
C ILE A 175 0.38 -9.57 -12.15
N CYS A 176 0.06 -8.42 -12.74
CA CYS A 176 -0.74 -8.33 -13.95
C CYS A 176 -0.29 -7.16 -14.83
N GLU A 177 -0.42 -7.32 -16.14
CA GLU A 177 -0.31 -6.20 -17.06
C GLU A 177 -1.65 -5.47 -17.13
N THR A 178 -1.64 -4.15 -16.98
CA THR A 178 -2.87 -3.39 -16.93
C THR A 178 -2.66 -1.93 -17.32
N GLU A 179 -3.77 -1.21 -17.47
CA GLU A 179 -3.79 0.23 -17.75
C GLU A 179 -3.82 1.05 -16.46
N PHE A 180 -3.36 2.30 -16.54
CA PHE A 180 -3.34 3.22 -15.38
C PHE A 180 -4.72 3.39 -14.72
N SER A 181 -5.80 3.29 -15.47
CA SER A 181 -7.18 3.42 -14.97
C SER A 181 -7.70 2.20 -14.18
N GLN A 182 -6.93 1.13 -14.14
CA GLN A 182 -7.31 -0.11 -13.46
C GLN A 182 -7.43 0.09 -11.94
N ALA A 183 -8.41 -0.56 -11.31
CA ALA A 183 -8.74 -0.33 -9.90
C ALA A 183 -7.59 -0.68 -8.93
N PHE A 184 -6.73 -1.64 -9.27
CA PHE A 184 -5.56 -2.00 -8.45
C PHE A 184 -4.51 -0.88 -8.45
N VAL A 185 -4.34 -0.19 -9.59
CA VAL A 185 -3.45 0.97 -9.71
C VAL A 185 -4.00 2.19 -8.96
N GLN A 186 -5.32 2.36 -8.96
CA GLN A 186 -5.99 3.51 -8.35
C GLN A 186 -6.24 3.35 -6.84
N THR A 187 -5.97 2.17 -6.27
CA THR A 187 -6.28 1.86 -4.87
C THR A 187 -5.07 1.27 -4.18
N GLU A 188 -4.64 1.84 -3.05
CA GLU A 188 -3.64 1.21 -2.21
C GLU A 188 -4.19 -0.09 -1.62
N LEU A 189 -3.69 -1.24 -2.11
CA LEU A 189 -4.25 -2.55 -1.74
C LEU A 189 -3.71 -3.09 -0.41
N MET A 190 -2.47 -2.75 -0.03
CA MET A 190 -1.78 -3.29 1.16
C MET A 190 -1.78 -4.83 1.18
N MET A 191 -1.53 -5.45 0.03
CA MET A 191 -1.42 -6.89 -0.18
C MET A 191 -0.53 -7.16 -1.40
N PRO A 192 0.05 -8.36 -1.55
CA PRO A 192 1.05 -8.66 -2.58
C PRO A 192 0.40 -8.86 -3.98
N ILE A 193 -0.18 -7.79 -4.52
CA ILE A 193 -0.74 -7.69 -5.87
C ILE A 193 -0.11 -6.49 -6.57
#